data_9a96429fd4e5ee4a119730a98f7ee046
#
_entry.id   9a96429fd4e5ee4a119730a98f7ee046
#
_cell.length_a   1.000
_cell.length_b   1.000
_cell.length_c   1.000
_cell.angle_alpha   90.00
_cell.angle_beta   90.00
_cell.angle_gamma   90.00
#
_symmetry.space_group_name_H-M   'P 1'
#
loop_
_entity.id
_entity.type
_entity.pdbx_description
1 polymer ?
#
loop_
_entity_poly.entity_id
_entity_poly.type
_entity_poly.pdbx_seq_one_letter_code
_entity_poly.pdbx_strand_id
1 'polypeptide(L)'
;MKKKLIVIFFVLLTACSMRLSISDIEEDLGPTLIEDIAEYADLNKSEIILNSFDLVYDEGNTYSGILNTTYDGMQQTFSIELLYDGETYLYEWELINEK
;
A
#
# COMPACT_ATOMS: atom_id res chain seq x y z
N MET A 1 6.96 -18.39 3.74
CA MET A 1 7.75 -17.98 2.59
C MET A 1 7.30 -16.61 2.10
N LYS A 2 8.23 -15.73 1.90
CA LYS A 2 7.91 -14.37 1.47
C LYS A 2 7.65 -14.32 -0.02
N LYS A 3 6.65 -13.55 -0.39
CA LYS A 3 6.43 -13.20 -1.78
C LYS A 3 6.66 -11.71 -1.91
N LYS A 4 7.48 -11.33 -2.86
CA LYS A 4 7.76 -9.93 -3.10
C LYS A 4 7.34 -9.57 -4.51
N LEU A 5 6.56 -8.50 -4.61
CA LEU A 5 6.15 -7.96 -5.90
C LEU A 5 6.47 -6.48 -5.91
N ILE A 6 7.23 -6.07 -6.91
CA ILE A 6 7.51 -4.65 -7.11
C ILE A 6 6.49 -4.14 -8.09
N VAL A 7 5.67 -3.21 -7.64
CA VAL A 7 4.64 -2.62 -8.48
C VAL A 7 4.99 -1.15 -8.71
N ILE A 8 5.18 -0.81 -9.95
CA ILE A 8 5.40 0.57 -10.33
C ILE A 8 4.06 1.11 -10.81
N PHE A 9 3.48 1.98 -10.03
CA PHE A 9 2.17 2.54 -10.31
C PHE A 9 2.27 4.05 -10.23
N PHE A 10 2.03 4.71 -11.35
CA PHE A 10 2.07 6.16 -11.38
C PHE A 10 0.67 6.70 -11.20
N VAL A 11 0.44 7.32 -10.04
CA VAL A 11 -0.80 8.03 -9.80
C VAL A 11 -0.50 9.50 -9.95
N LEU A 12 -1.06 10.09 -10.99
CA LEU A 12 -0.87 11.49 -11.24
C LEU A 12 -1.89 12.28 -10.44
N LEU A 13 -1.41 13.03 -9.47
CA LEU A 13 -2.28 13.89 -8.70
C LEU A 13 -2.47 15.18 -9.46
N THR A 14 -3.71 15.39 -9.86
CA THR A 14 -4.02 16.56 -10.63
C THR A 14 -4.14 17.72 -9.73
N ALA A 15 -3.60 18.59 -9.63
CA ALA A 15 -4.02 19.79 -9.09
C ALA A 15 -3.40 20.29 -7.87
N CYS A 16 -2.86 20.22 -7.14
CA CYS A 16 -2.45 21.03 -6.03
C CYS A 16 -0.97 21.00 -5.89
N SER A 17 -0.41 22.11 -5.73
CA SER A 17 0.98 22.25 -5.38
C SER A 17 1.26 21.78 -3.96
N MET A 18 0.24 21.35 -3.20
CA MET A 18 0.46 20.94 -1.82
C MET A 18 0.64 19.44 -1.72
N ARG A 19 1.62 19.03 -0.95
CA ARG A 19 1.81 17.62 -0.66
C ARG A 19 0.69 17.12 0.22
N LEU A 20 0.30 15.89 0.00
CA LEU A 20 -0.70 15.25 0.85
C LEU A 20 -0.09 14.92 2.22
N SER A 21 -0.91 14.92 3.25
CA SER A 21 -0.50 14.44 4.55
C SER A 21 -0.38 12.91 4.52
N ILE A 22 0.27 12.36 5.53
CA ILE A 22 0.37 10.89 5.64
C ILE A 22 -1.01 10.25 5.66
N SER A 23 -1.94 10.86 6.39
CA SER A 23 -3.31 10.35 6.46
C SER A 23 -3.98 10.33 5.09
N ASP A 24 -3.77 11.37 4.30
CA ASP A 24 -4.33 11.44 2.94
C ASP A 24 -3.72 10.37 2.04
N ILE A 25 -2.42 10.16 2.16
CA ILE A 25 -1.74 9.12 1.38
C ILE A 25 -2.29 7.75 1.74
N GLU A 26 -2.48 7.48 3.02
CA GLU A 26 -3.04 6.22 3.47
C GLU A 26 -4.42 5.98 2.90
N GLU A 27 -5.27 7.00 2.88
CA GLU A 27 -6.61 6.89 2.32
C GLU A 27 -6.59 6.62 0.82
N ASP A 28 -5.70 7.27 0.11
CA ASP A 28 -5.61 7.12 -1.34
C ASP A 28 -5.00 5.77 -1.72
N LEU A 29 -3.93 5.39 -1.05
CA LEU A 29 -3.14 4.24 -1.45
C LEU A 29 -3.70 2.92 -0.94
N GLY A 30 -4.36 2.93 0.22
CA GLY A 30 -4.89 1.72 0.82
C GLY A 30 -5.73 0.89 -0.13
N PRO A 31 -6.79 1.45 -0.72
CA PRO A 31 -7.62 0.69 -1.67
C PRO A 31 -6.85 0.20 -2.88
N THR A 32 -5.89 0.98 -3.35
CA THR A 32 -5.06 0.58 -4.49
C THR A 32 -4.19 -0.63 -4.15
N LEU A 33 -3.63 -0.65 -2.95
CA LEU A 33 -2.84 -1.78 -2.47
C LEU A 33 -3.70 -3.04 -2.38
N ILE A 34 -4.91 -2.92 -1.85
CA ILE A 34 -5.82 -4.06 -1.76
C ILE A 34 -6.11 -4.61 -3.16
N GLU A 35 -6.36 -3.74 -4.12
CA GLU A 35 -6.64 -4.13 -5.48
C GLU A 35 -5.46 -4.86 -6.11
N ASP A 36 -4.26 -4.34 -5.92
CA ASP A 36 -3.05 -4.96 -6.45
C ASP A 36 -2.77 -6.31 -5.82
N ILE A 37 -2.94 -6.42 -4.52
CA ILE A 37 -2.72 -7.67 -3.80
C ILE A 37 -3.72 -8.71 -4.27
N ALA A 38 -4.98 -8.31 -4.41
CA ALA A 38 -6.02 -9.21 -4.89
C ALA A 38 -5.71 -9.72 -6.28
N GLU A 39 -5.27 -8.84 -7.16
CA GLU A 39 -4.93 -9.20 -8.53
C GLU A 39 -3.74 -10.15 -8.58
N TYR A 40 -2.70 -9.84 -7.80
CA TYR A 40 -1.51 -10.69 -7.74
C TYR A 40 -1.82 -12.08 -7.23
N ALA A 41 -2.64 -12.18 -6.19
CA ALA A 41 -2.96 -13.45 -5.55
C ALA A 41 -4.17 -14.16 -6.17
N ASP A 42 -4.79 -13.54 -7.18
CA ASP A 42 -5.98 -14.06 -7.84
C ASP A 42 -7.13 -14.21 -6.85
N LEU A 43 -7.34 -13.19 -6.04
CA LEU A 43 -8.39 -13.14 -5.04
C LEU A 43 -9.43 -12.10 -5.43
N ASN A 44 -10.60 -12.20 -4.82
CA ASN A 44 -11.64 -11.20 -4.99
C ASN A 44 -11.41 -10.07 -3.98
N LYS A 45 -11.14 -8.88 -4.47
CA LYS A 45 -10.81 -7.76 -3.59
C LYS A 45 -11.91 -7.44 -2.59
N SER A 46 -13.16 -7.74 -2.91
CA SER A 46 -14.27 -7.49 -2.00
C SER A 46 -14.23 -8.40 -0.77
N GLU A 47 -13.44 -9.45 -0.81
CA GLU A 47 -13.30 -10.38 0.30
C GLU A 47 -12.07 -10.09 1.15
N ILE A 48 -11.25 -9.14 0.74
CA ILE A 48 -10.09 -8.73 1.52
C ILE A 48 -10.48 -7.55 2.40
N ILE A 49 -10.29 -7.72 3.70
CA ILE A 49 -10.62 -6.69 4.67
C ILE A 49 -9.34 -5.95 5.02
N LEU A 50 -9.35 -4.64 4.84
CA LEU A 50 -8.24 -3.80 5.26
C LEU A 50 -8.42 -3.50 6.74
N ASN A 51 -7.55 -4.02 7.58
CA ASN A 51 -7.63 -3.80 9.02
C ASN A 51 -6.91 -2.53 9.45
N SER A 52 -5.73 -2.29 8.90
CA SER A 52 -4.97 -1.08 9.19
C SER A 52 -3.90 -0.87 8.13
N PHE A 53 -3.56 0.38 7.93
CA PHE A 53 -2.47 0.76 7.05
C PHE A 53 -1.80 1.97 7.68
N ASP A 54 -0.59 1.78 8.15
CA ASP A 54 0.15 2.81 8.87
C ASP A 54 1.43 3.13 8.13
N LEU A 55 1.58 4.38 7.73
CA LEU A 55 2.78 4.87 7.06
C LEU A 55 3.54 5.79 7.99
N VAL A 56 4.86 5.75 7.88
CA VAL A 56 5.73 6.72 8.53
C VAL A 56 6.67 7.30 7.49
N TYR A 57 6.98 8.55 7.67
CA TYR A 57 7.95 9.24 6.80
C TYR A 57 9.36 8.80 7.18
N ASP A 58 10.15 8.45 6.17
CA ASP A 58 11.56 8.10 6.38
C ASP A 58 12.46 9.29 6.14
N GLU A 59 12.75 9.55 4.88
CA GLU A 59 13.61 10.66 4.51
C GLU A 59 13.37 10.99 3.04
N GLY A 60 13.66 12.21 2.67
CA GLY A 60 13.46 12.63 1.28
C GLY A 60 12.03 12.46 0.85
N ASN A 61 11.79 11.60 -0.11
CA ASN A 61 10.46 11.29 -0.62
C ASN A 61 10.02 9.87 -0.26
N THR A 62 10.71 9.25 0.69
CA THR A 62 10.44 7.86 1.02
C THR A 62 9.61 7.70 2.29
N TYR A 63 8.74 6.72 2.27
CA TYR A 63 7.86 6.36 3.38
C TYR A 63 7.90 4.85 3.53
N SER A 64 7.73 4.38 4.75
CA SER A 64 7.62 2.95 5.04
C SER A 64 6.30 2.71 5.74
N GLY A 65 5.70 1.56 5.51
CA GLY A 65 4.42 1.28 6.13
C GLY A 65 4.17 -0.19 6.38
N ILE A 66 3.15 -0.42 7.18
CA ILE A 66 2.67 -1.76 7.47
C ILE A 66 1.18 -1.80 7.10
N LEU A 67 0.83 -2.76 6.28
CA LEU A 67 -0.55 -3.00 5.89
C LEU A 67 -1.01 -4.31 6.48
N ASN A 68 -2.10 -4.29 7.24
CA ASN A 68 -2.70 -5.48 7.81
C ASN A 68 -4.03 -5.74 7.17
N THR A 69 -4.23 -6.98 6.71
CA THR A 69 -5.46 -7.38 6.05
C THR A 69 -5.94 -8.71 6.61
N THR A 70 -7.18 -9.04 6.30
CA THR A 70 -7.76 -10.35 6.61
C THR A 70 -8.44 -10.88 5.35
N TYR A 71 -8.18 -12.13 5.04
CA TYR A 71 -8.83 -12.81 3.94
C TYR A 71 -9.16 -14.24 4.38
N ASP A 72 -10.42 -14.61 4.27
CA ASP A 72 -10.88 -15.97 4.62
C ASP A 72 -10.44 -16.37 6.02
N GLY A 73 -10.56 -15.45 6.98
CA GLY A 73 -10.22 -15.69 8.37
C GLY A 73 -8.72 -15.66 8.67
N MET A 74 -7.90 -15.46 7.66
CA MET A 74 -6.46 -15.47 7.82
C MET A 74 -5.93 -14.05 7.77
N GLN A 75 -5.08 -13.69 8.71
CA GLN A 75 -4.48 -12.36 8.78
C GLN A 75 -3.18 -12.32 8.01
N GLN A 76 -3.00 -11.28 7.23
CA GLN A 76 -1.78 -11.04 6.48
C GLN A 76 -1.19 -9.71 6.88
N THR A 77 0.13 -9.64 6.94
CA THR A 77 0.87 -8.41 7.19
C THR A 77 1.84 -8.18 6.05
N PHE A 78 1.78 -6.99 5.48
CA PHE A 78 2.65 -6.61 4.37
C PHE A 78 3.52 -5.44 4.78
N SER A 79 4.76 -5.44 4.33
CA SER A 79 5.58 -4.23 4.43
C SER A 79 5.42 -3.45 3.12
N ILE A 80 5.34 -2.14 3.26
CA ILE A 80 5.13 -1.25 2.13
C ILE A 80 6.29 -0.27 2.08
N GLU A 81 6.85 -0.07 0.90
CA GLU A 81 7.84 0.99 0.68
C GLU A 81 7.27 1.91 -0.38
N LEU A 82 7.30 3.20 -0.12
CA LEU A 82 6.65 4.18 -0.96
C LEU A 82 7.59 5.34 -1.25
N LEU A 83 7.62 5.73 -2.51
CA LEU A 83 8.21 6.99 -2.92
C LEU A 83 7.08 7.90 -3.35
N TYR A 84 7.02 9.07 -2.77
CA TYR A 84 5.99 10.05 -3.11
C TYR A 84 6.64 11.42 -3.20
N ASP A 85 6.63 12.00 -4.39
CA ASP A 85 7.31 13.27 -4.63
C ASP A 85 6.36 14.47 -4.61
N GLY A 86 5.12 14.27 -4.22
CA GLY A 86 4.12 15.32 -4.22
C GLY A 86 3.17 15.23 -5.40
N GLU A 87 3.52 14.45 -6.41
CA GLU A 87 2.71 14.31 -7.62
C GLU A 87 2.44 12.87 -7.99
N THR A 88 3.42 11.99 -7.82
CA THR A 88 3.27 10.58 -8.21
C THR A 88 3.69 9.66 -7.10
N TYR A 89 3.11 8.47 -7.12
CA TYR A 89 3.47 7.39 -6.21
C TYR A 89 4.24 6.32 -6.95
N LEU A 90 5.25 5.78 -6.27
CA LEU A 90 5.96 4.59 -6.72
C LEU A 90 6.10 3.71 -5.50
N TYR A 91 5.58 2.49 -5.55
CA TYR A 91 5.55 1.67 -4.34
C TYR A 91 5.81 0.21 -4.63
N GLU A 92 6.24 -0.50 -3.57
CA GLU A 92 6.35 -1.95 -3.60
C GLU A 92 5.82 -2.50 -2.29
N TRP A 93 5.39 -3.75 -2.32
CA TRP A 93 4.89 -4.42 -1.13
C TRP A 93 5.43 -5.84 -1.06
N GLU A 94 5.51 -6.34 0.18
CA GLU A 94 6.01 -7.68 0.45
C GLU A 94 5.20 -8.30 1.58
N LEU A 95 4.73 -9.54 1.37
CA LEU A 95 4.05 -10.27 2.43
C LEU A 95 5.09 -10.76 3.43
N ILE A 96 4.98 -10.31 4.67
CA ILE A 96 5.98 -10.65 5.69
C ILE A 96 5.44 -11.60 6.76
N ASN A 97 4.12 -11.72 6.88
CA ASN A 97 3.53 -12.62 7.86
C ASN A 97 2.12 -13.00 7.44
N GLU A 98 1.74 -14.24 7.74
CA GLU A 98 0.42 -14.75 7.43
C GLU A 98 0.03 -15.78 8.48
N LYS A 99 -1.16 -15.62 9.08
CA LYS A 99 -1.65 -16.56 10.10
C LYS A 99 -3.09 -16.87 9.91
#